data_8c24025ce74ab6e69845bf4931e1a7bf
#
_entry.id   8c24025ce74ab6e69845bf4931e1a7bf
#
_cell.length_a   1.000
_cell.length_b   1.000
_cell.length_c   1.000
_cell.angle_alpha   90.00
_cell.angle_beta   90.00
_cell.angle_gamma   90.00
#
_symmetry.space_group_name_H-M   'P 1'
#
loop_
_entity.id
_entity.type
_entity.pdbx_description
1 polymer ?
#
loop_
_entity_poly.entity_id
_entity_poly.type
_entity_poly.pdbx_seq_one_letter_code
_entity_poly.pdbx_strand_id
1 'polypeptide(L)'
;MALGFGANARLIAAYETTYGIPLTDGYHRLGFSRYGLSARQQLIDNDLLGEGRDPAPAVLGALTCDGEVIVPCDARQIGFWLKALLGEPLTTGTTNFTHTFQSGGAVIPSLSLQAINPDVPLRRTHFGARVDSLTLPLRRDGLTAATLSLVAQGESTDIADRDALPTPYTPLRFGSFQGTIRRDGAALGRVVSAEIIYRNGLDRIETIRSDGLIDGVEPTVAACTGNVVVRIDGTTLIDAATAGTPMELEFGYVRDANTSLIFSVHEAVLSRPSVPIEGPSGIQVTFEFRGAKDPVLGRMLTAVLKNNIAAYGVTP
;
A
#
# COMPACT_ATOMS: atom_id res chain seq x y z
N MET A 1 -18.57 31.98 5.62
CA MET A 1 -17.37 31.16 5.25
C MET A 1 -17.76 29.70 5.33
N ALA A 2 -17.64 28.94 4.26
CA ALA A 2 -17.91 27.52 4.31
C ALA A 2 -16.76 26.81 5.05
N LEU A 3 -17.11 25.88 5.94
CA LEU A 3 -16.14 25.02 6.61
C LEU A 3 -15.94 23.75 5.77
N GLY A 4 -14.70 23.32 5.62
CA GLY A 4 -14.39 22.08 4.91
C GLY A 4 -14.69 20.87 5.78
N PHE A 5 -15.49 19.92 5.27
CA PHE A 5 -15.80 18.66 5.96
C PHE A 5 -15.11 17.49 5.25
N GLY A 6 -14.39 16.67 6.01
CA GLY A 6 -13.74 15.46 5.48
C GLY A 6 -14.73 14.46 4.87
N ALA A 7 -15.97 14.46 5.31
CA ALA A 7 -17.03 13.59 4.77
C ALA A 7 -17.36 13.87 3.29
N ASN A 8 -17.11 15.09 2.82
CA ASN A 8 -17.35 15.52 1.45
C ASN A 8 -16.09 15.38 0.56
N ALA A 9 -14.95 15.07 1.17
CA ALA A 9 -13.68 14.94 0.45
C ALA A 9 -13.73 13.81 -0.58
N ARG A 10 -13.09 14.04 -1.73
CA ARG A 10 -12.98 13.08 -2.82
C ARG A 10 -11.51 12.85 -3.15
N LEU A 11 -11.16 11.62 -3.51
CA LEU A 11 -9.86 11.25 -4.03
C LEU A 11 -10.04 10.70 -5.43
N ILE A 12 -9.30 11.26 -6.38
CA ILE A 12 -9.18 10.75 -7.73
C ILE A 12 -7.71 10.44 -8.02
N ALA A 13 -7.46 9.41 -8.80
CA ALA A 13 -6.11 8.99 -9.15
C ALA A 13 -6.03 8.45 -10.57
N ALA A 14 -4.89 8.67 -11.23
CA ALA A 14 -4.58 8.14 -12.54
C ALA A 14 -3.11 7.69 -12.60
N TYR A 15 -2.79 6.74 -13.48
CA TYR A 15 -1.41 6.38 -13.77
C TYR A 15 -0.81 7.40 -14.73
N GLU A 16 0.38 7.87 -14.41
CA GLU A 16 1.10 8.82 -15.27
C GLU A 16 1.71 8.13 -16.49
N THR A 17 1.64 8.80 -17.63
CA THR A 17 2.37 8.42 -18.85
C THR A 17 3.83 8.78 -18.76
N THR A 18 4.11 9.94 -18.17
CA THR A 18 5.43 10.48 -17.92
C THR A 18 5.52 10.82 -16.45
N TYR A 19 6.56 10.33 -15.80
CA TYR A 19 6.80 10.57 -14.38
C TYR A 19 6.74 12.05 -14.01
N GLY A 20 5.94 12.37 -13.02
CA GLY A 20 5.81 13.72 -12.50
C GLY A 20 4.98 14.68 -13.37
N ILE A 21 4.32 14.19 -14.41
CA ILE A 21 3.42 15.00 -15.23
C ILE A 21 1.97 14.53 -15.00
N PRO A 22 1.16 15.30 -14.24
CA PRO A 22 -0.22 14.95 -14.00
C PRO A 22 -1.05 14.93 -15.27
N LEU A 23 -1.91 13.93 -15.41
CA LEU A 23 -2.88 13.86 -16.49
C LEU A 23 -3.98 14.95 -16.34
N THR A 24 -4.67 15.22 -17.42
CA THR A 24 -5.81 16.17 -17.47
C THR A 24 -7.16 15.47 -17.46
N ASP A 25 -7.20 14.14 -17.64
CA ASP A 25 -8.38 13.29 -17.67
C ASP A 25 -8.00 11.83 -17.36
N GLY A 26 -8.98 10.91 -17.44
CA GLY A 26 -8.75 9.48 -17.25
C GLY A 26 -8.54 9.06 -15.78
N TYR A 27 -8.99 9.89 -14.85
CA TYR A 27 -8.91 9.58 -13.43
C TYR A 27 -9.99 8.59 -13.00
N HIS A 28 -9.64 7.81 -11.99
CA HIS A 28 -10.56 6.94 -11.26
C HIS A 28 -10.89 7.56 -9.90
N ARG A 29 -12.16 7.53 -9.52
CA ARG A 29 -12.59 7.92 -8.18
C ARG A 29 -12.39 6.76 -7.23
N LEU A 30 -11.54 6.96 -6.21
CA LEU A 30 -11.16 5.96 -5.22
C LEU A 30 -11.79 6.25 -3.86
N GLY A 31 -12.30 5.21 -3.20
CA GLY A 31 -12.71 5.28 -1.81
C GLY A 31 -11.49 5.26 -0.89
N PHE A 32 -11.53 6.08 0.16
CA PHE A 32 -10.50 6.14 1.18
C PHE A 32 -11.12 6.41 2.54
N SER A 33 -10.41 6.11 3.62
CA SER A 33 -10.78 6.48 4.99
C SER A 33 -9.83 7.51 5.59
N ARG A 34 -8.59 7.58 5.09
CA ARG A 34 -7.60 8.60 5.45
C ARG A 34 -6.73 8.92 4.24
N TYR A 35 -6.42 10.18 4.07
CA TYR A 35 -5.45 10.66 3.09
C TYR A 35 -4.45 11.58 3.79
N GLY A 36 -3.20 11.16 3.87
CA GLY A 36 -2.14 11.86 4.60
C GLY A 36 -0.95 12.26 3.72
N LEU A 37 -1.01 11.99 2.40
CA LEU A 37 0.03 12.43 1.47
C LEU A 37 0.03 13.96 1.40
N SER A 38 1.17 14.59 1.67
CA SER A 38 1.31 16.05 1.68
C SER A 38 2.75 16.48 1.46
N ALA A 39 2.90 17.61 0.80
CA ALA A 39 4.19 18.27 0.69
C ALA A 39 4.53 19.01 1.98
N ARG A 40 5.78 18.93 2.39
CA ARG A 40 6.35 19.63 3.54
C ARG A 40 7.63 20.32 3.12
N GLN A 41 7.82 21.52 3.62
CA GLN A 41 9.01 22.31 3.38
C GLN A 41 9.48 22.90 4.71
N GLN A 42 10.72 22.59 5.09
CA GLN A 42 11.29 23.09 6.33
C GLN A 42 11.75 24.54 6.17
N LEU A 43 11.70 25.29 7.24
CA LEU A 43 12.37 26.57 7.36
C LEU A 43 13.79 26.32 7.86
N ILE A 44 14.77 26.87 7.15
CA ILE A 44 16.19 26.83 7.53
C ILE A 44 16.51 28.16 8.19
N ASP A 45 16.93 28.10 9.44
CA ASP A 45 17.32 29.29 10.18
C ASP A 45 18.59 29.90 9.58
N ASN A 46 18.64 31.22 9.64
CA ASN A 46 19.81 31.95 9.21
C ASN A 46 20.84 32.00 10.36
N ASP A 47 22.06 31.53 10.09
CA ASP A 47 23.14 31.40 11.05
C ASP A 47 24.13 32.58 11.01
N LEU A 48 23.76 33.71 10.42
CA LEU A 48 24.60 34.90 10.34
C LEU A 48 24.92 35.47 11.73
N LEU A 49 26.18 35.67 11.98
CA LEU A 49 26.68 36.33 13.19
C LEU A 49 26.81 37.83 12.96
N GLY A 50 26.57 38.61 14.03
CA GLY A 50 26.75 40.05 13.98
C GLY A 50 25.45 40.86 13.74
N GLU A 51 24.32 40.20 13.53
CA GLU A 51 23.01 40.80 13.31
C GLU A 51 22.26 41.19 14.62
N GLY A 52 22.88 40.97 15.77
CA GLY A 52 22.28 41.26 17.06
C GLY A 52 21.64 40.05 17.73
N ARG A 53 20.60 40.26 18.56
CA ARG A 53 19.94 39.20 19.32
C ARG A 53 18.74 38.58 18.59
N ASP A 54 18.20 39.29 17.62
CA ASP A 54 17.08 38.78 16.83
C ASP A 54 17.61 38.09 15.58
N PRO A 55 17.12 36.85 15.26
CA PRO A 55 17.60 36.11 14.11
C PRO A 55 17.19 36.81 12.80
N ALA A 56 18.02 36.67 11.77
CA ALA A 56 17.65 37.05 10.42
C ALA A 56 16.54 36.12 9.87
N PRO A 57 15.78 36.54 8.82
CA PRO A 57 14.69 35.74 8.29
C PRO A 57 15.15 34.36 7.83
N ALA A 58 14.38 33.31 8.20
CA ALA A 58 14.60 31.95 7.71
C ALA A 58 14.28 31.82 6.23
N VAL A 59 14.94 30.87 5.56
CA VAL A 59 14.73 30.52 4.15
C VAL A 59 14.05 29.15 4.02
N LEU A 60 13.30 28.97 2.91
CA LEU A 60 12.68 27.68 2.62
C LEU A 60 13.72 26.65 2.16
N GLY A 61 13.70 25.47 2.75
CA GLY A 61 14.52 24.33 2.37
C GLY A 61 13.94 23.53 1.19
N ALA A 62 14.47 22.33 0.96
CA ALA A 62 13.97 21.40 -0.05
C ALA A 62 12.55 20.89 0.34
N LEU A 63 11.76 20.56 -0.69
CA LEU A 63 10.41 20.02 -0.53
C LEU A 63 10.45 18.51 -0.41
N THR A 64 9.74 17.96 0.57
CA THR A 64 9.49 16.52 0.69
C THR A 64 7.99 16.25 0.58
N CYS A 65 7.61 15.22 -0.17
CA CYS A 65 6.21 14.86 -0.36
C CYS A 65 6.03 13.37 -0.12
N ASP A 66 5.50 13.03 1.05
CA ASP A 66 5.23 11.66 1.46
C ASP A 66 4.03 11.56 2.38
N GLY A 67 3.55 10.35 2.60
CA GLY A 67 2.45 10.11 3.53
C GLY A 67 1.75 8.80 3.31
N GLU A 68 0.73 8.57 4.12
CA GLU A 68 -0.05 7.36 4.11
C GLU A 68 -1.46 7.60 3.58
N VAL A 69 -1.97 6.62 2.85
CA VAL A 69 -3.37 6.54 2.42
C VAL A 69 -3.97 5.25 2.95
N ILE A 70 -5.08 5.36 3.69
CA ILE A 70 -5.81 4.18 4.18
C ILE A 70 -7.02 3.98 3.27
N VAL A 71 -7.06 2.82 2.64
CA VAL A 71 -8.08 2.46 1.67
C VAL A 71 -8.86 1.22 2.11
N PRO A 72 -10.15 1.12 1.80
CA PRO A 72 -10.89 -0.10 2.06
C PRO A 72 -10.30 -1.27 1.29
N CYS A 73 -10.17 -2.43 1.93
CA CYS A 73 -9.92 -3.68 1.23
C CYS A 73 -11.20 -4.07 0.48
N ASP A 74 -11.26 -3.69 -0.78
CA ASP A 74 -12.41 -3.80 -1.66
C ASP A 74 -12.04 -4.59 -2.90
N ALA A 75 -12.87 -5.56 -3.29
CA ALA A 75 -12.54 -6.48 -4.38
C ALA A 75 -12.38 -5.80 -5.75
N ARG A 76 -12.86 -4.58 -5.92
CA ARG A 76 -12.80 -3.87 -7.20
C ARG A 76 -11.69 -2.83 -7.24
N GLN A 77 -11.63 -1.94 -6.25
CA GLN A 77 -10.63 -0.86 -6.30
C GLN A 77 -9.24 -1.27 -5.81
N ILE A 78 -9.12 -2.35 -4.99
CA ILE A 78 -7.79 -2.74 -4.45
C ILE A 78 -6.81 -3.08 -5.58
N GLY A 79 -7.29 -3.58 -6.72
CA GLY A 79 -6.45 -3.88 -7.88
C GLY A 79 -5.75 -2.66 -8.46
N PHE A 80 -6.35 -1.46 -8.38
CA PHE A 80 -5.68 -0.21 -8.72
C PHE A 80 -4.42 -0.02 -7.85
N TRP A 81 -4.54 -0.20 -6.56
CA TRP A 81 -3.41 -0.04 -5.64
C TRP A 81 -2.38 -1.17 -5.74
N LEU A 82 -2.82 -2.41 -6.05
CA LEU A 82 -1.90 -3.53 -6.30
C LEU A 82 -1.08 -3.32 -7.57
N LYS A 83 -1.67 -2.77 -8.64
CA LYS A 83 -0.93 -2.38 -9.84
C LYS A 83 0.06 -1.27 -9.54
N ALA A 84 -0.31 -0.28 -8.73
CA ALA A 84 0.58 0.79 -8.30
C ALA A 84 1.77 0.28 -7.45
N LEU A 85 1.57 -0.80 -6.68
CA LEU A 85 2.57 -1.40 -5.80
C LEU A 85 3.48 -2.40 -6.51
N LEU A 86 2.92 -3.28 -7.34
CA LEU A 86 3.58 -4.47 -7.90
C LEU A 86 3.79 -4.39 -9.42
N GLY A 87 3.21 -3.39 -10.08
CA GLY A 87 3.23 -3.28 -11.54
C GLY A 87 2.03 -3.94 -12.22
N GLU A 88 2.09 -4.06 -13.54
CA GLU A 88 1.02 -4.58 -14.39
C GLU A 88 0.73 -6.04 -14.08
N PRO A 89 -0.55 -6.43 -13.84
CA PRO A 89 -0.91 -7.82 -13.59
C PRO A 89 -1.01 -8.62 -14.90
N LEU A 90 -0.76 -9.92 -14.81
CA LEU A 90 -1.22 -10.87 -15.80
C LEU A 90 -2.72 -11.09 -15.59
N THR A 91 -3.54 -10.64 -16.53
CA THR A 91 -5.01 -10.74 -16.46
C THR A 91 -5.53 -11.82 -17.38
N THR A 92 -6.37 -12.72 -16.87
CA THR A 92 -7.06 -13.77 -17.60
C THR A 92 -8.55 -13.75 -17.31
N GLY A 93 -9.36 -14.30 -18.23
CA GLY A 93 -10.82 -14.32 -18.09
C GLY A 93 -11.52 -13.37 -19.07
N THR A 94 -12.85 -13.43 -19.11
CA THR A 94 -13.69 -12.63 -20.04
C THR A 94 -14.81 -11.86 -19.33
N THR A 95 -15.43 -12.43 -18.31
CA THR A 95 -16.51 -11.80 -17.53
C THR A 95 -16.09 -11.67 -16.07
N ASN A 96 -15.47 -12.73 -15.53
CA ASN A 96 -14.79 -12.74 -14.27
C ASN A 96 -13.30 -12.81 -14.57
N PHE A 97 -12.56 -11.85 -14.07
CA PHE A 97 -11.14 -11.70 -14.35
C PHE A 97 -10.32 -12.18 -13.16
N THR A 98 -9.19 -12.80 -13.49
CA THR A 98 -8.16 -13.14 -12.51
C THR A 98 -6.93 -12.30 -12.83
N HIS A 99 -6.57 -11.43 -11.92
CA HIS A 99 -5.39 -10.57 -12.00
C HIS A 99 -4.30 -11.14 -11.12
N THR A 100 -3.17 -11.50 -11.71
CA THR A 100 -2.01 -12.02 -11.00
C THR A 100 -0.92 -10.98 -10.98
N PHE A 101 -0.70 -10.38 -9.82
CA PHE A 101 0.38 -9.43 -9.56
C PHE A 101 1.59 -10.17 -8.98
N GLN A 102 2.79 -9.75 -9.33
CA GLN A 102 4.03 -10.42 -8.92
C GLN A 102 5.02 -9.41 -8.35
N SER A 103 5.71 -9.82 -7.28
CA SER A 103 6.80 -9.02 -6.72
C SER A 103 8.05 -9.08 -7.59
N GLY A 104 8.97 -8.11 -7.41
CA GLY A 104 10.27 -8.08 -8.07
C GLY A 104 10.26 -7.45 -9.46
N GLY A 105 9.16 -6.80 -9.87
CA GLY A 105 9.12 -5.99 -11.08
C GLY A 105 10.11 -4.84 -11.01
N ALA A 106 10.87 -4.61 -12.10
CA ALA A 106 11.83 -3.51 -12.17
C ALA A 106 11.18 -2.12 -12.30
N VAL A 107 9.94 -2.07 -12.78
CA VAL A 107 9.22 -0.82 -13.02
C VAL A 107 7.98 -0.78 -12.14
N ILE A 108 7.88 0.26 -11.32
CA ILE A 108 6.71 0.59 -10.53
C ILE A 108 6.07 1.83 -11.16
N PRO A 109 4.79 1.77 -11.55
CA PRO A 109 4.13 2.89 -12.19
C PRO A 109 3.97 4.06 -11.22
N SER A 110 4.06 5.29 -11.73
CA SER A 110 3.75 6.49 -10.98
C SER A 110 2.29 6.90 -11.13
N LEU A 111 1.82 7.63 -10.15
CA LEU A 111 0.45 8.09 -10.00
C LEU A 111 0.39 9.60 -9.89
N SER A 112 -0.65 10.18 -10.48
CA SER A 112 -1.19 11.47 -10.08
C SER A 112 -2.41 11.27 -9.21
N LEU A 113 -2.41 11.88 -8.01
CA LEU A 113 -3.51 11.79 -7.05
C LEU A 113 -4.02 13.19 -6.76
N GLN A 114 -5.32 13.44 -6.93
CA GLN A 114 -5.92 14.70 -6.53
C GLN A 114 -6.88 14.52 -5.36
N ALA A 115 -6.56 15.18 -4.25
CA ALA A 115 -7.43 15.30 -3.09
C ALA A 115 -8.28 16.57 -3.24
N ILE A 116 -9.59 16.42 -3.24
CA ILE A 116 -10.56 17.47 -3.52
C ILE A 116 -11.43 17.66 -2.29
N ASN A 117 -11.49 18.88 -1.77
CA ASN A 117 -12.50 19.29 -0.81
C ASN A 117 -13.47 20.27 -1.50
N PRO A 118 -14.72 19.85 -1.79
CA PRO A 118 -15.67 20.68 -2.52
C PRO A 118 -16.24 21.84 -1.69
N ASP A 119 -16.22 21.75 -0.36
CA ASP A 119 -16.78 22.76 0.54
C ASP A 119 -15.92 24.04 0.59
N VAL A 120 -14.62 23.87 0.40
CA VAL A 120 -13.64 24.93 0.23
C VAL A 120 -12.90 24.67 -1.08
N PRO A 121 -12.55 25.72 -1.87
CA PRO A 121 -11.91 25.51 -3.18
C PRO A 121 -10.46 25.01 -3.02
N LEU A 122 -10.28 23.91 -2.30
CA LEU A 122 -9.00 23.29 -2.03
C LEU A 122 -8.87 22.00 -2.83
N ARG A 123 -7.97 22.03 -3.80
CA ARG A 123 -7.61 20.90 -4.65
C ARG A 123 -6.11 20.78 -4.66
N ARG A 124 -5.61 19.66 -4.16
CA ARG A 124 -4.18 19.36 -4.12
C ARG A 124 -3.90 18.15 -4.99
N THR A 125 -3.05 18.34 -5.98
CA THR A 125 -2.58 17.27 -6.87
C THR A 125 -1.16 16.91 -6.52
N HIS A 126 -0.98 15.66 -6.13
CA HIS A 126 0.33 15.05 -5.90
C HIS A 126 0.71 14.30 -7.18
N PHE A 127 1.92 14.52 -7.66
CA PHE A 127 2.42 13.96 -8.91
C PHE A 127 3.74 13.22 -8.71
N GLY A 128 4.06 12.33 -9.63
CA GLY A 128 5.20 11.42 -9.48
C GLY A 128 5.06 10.51 -8.26
N ALA A 129 3.84 10.21 -7.83
CA ALA A 129 3.63 9.41 -6.63
C ALA A 129 3.82 7.93 -6.91
N ARG A 130 4.65 7.24 -6.10
CA ARG A 130 4.83 5.79 -6.13
C ARG A 130 4.49 5.17 -4.78
N VAL A 131 3.95 3.97 -4.81
CA VAL A 131 3.61 3.22 -3.59
C VAL A 131 4.85 2.49 -3.08
N ASP A 132 5.33 2.87 -1.90
CA ASP A 132 6.45 2.21 -1.23
C ASP A 132 6.02 0.94 -0.53
N SER A 133 4.93 0.98 0.22
CA SER A 133 4.50 -0.18 0.97
C SER A 133 2.99 -0.34 1.04
N LEU A 134 2.58 -1.58 1.30
CA LEU A 134 1.22 -1.97 1.64
C LEU A 134 1.25 -2.79 2.92
N THR A 135 0.43 -2.40 3.90
CA THR A 135 0.17 -3.15 5.12
C THR A 135 -1.29 -3.60 5.12
N LEU A 136 -1.51 -4.91 5.23
CA LEU A 136 -2.83 -5.52 5.29
C LEU A 136 -2.98 -6.33 6.56
N PRO A 137 -3.73 -5.83 7.57
CA PRO A 137 -4.08 -6.60 8.76
C PRO A 137 -5.25 -7.55 8.46
N LEU A 138 -5.15 -8.78 8.94
CA LEU A 138 -6.24 -9.77 8.94
C LEU A 138 -6.71 -9.98 10.38
N ARG A 139 -7.95 -9.64 10.65
CA ARG A 139 -8.58 -9.73 11.98
C ARG A 139 -9.92 -10.44 11.89
N ARG A 140 -10.40 -10.94 13.02
CA ARG A 140 -11.65 -11.67 13.09
C ARG A 140 -12.88 -10.83 12.73
N ASP A 141 -12.88 -9.57 13.12
CA ASP A 141 -14.04 -8.66 13.02
C ASP A 141 -13.67 -7.29 12.48
N GLY A 142 -14.67 -6.54 12.09
CA GLY A 142 -14.54 -5.21 11.48
C GLY A 142 -14.50 -5.23 9.96
N LEU A 143 -14.27 -4.08 9.38
CA LEU A 143 -14.05 -3.89 7.95
C LEU A 143 -12.55 -3.74 7.70
N THR A 144 -12.03 -4.58 6.81
CA THR A 144 -10.61 -4.54 6.49
C THR A 144 -10.27 -3.30 5.68
N ALA A 145 -9.16 -2.67 6.06
CA ALA A 145 -8.55 -1.58 5.33
C ALA A 145 -7.05 -1.89 5.14
N ALA A 146 -6.53 -1.49 3.99
CA ALA A 146 -5.10 -1.53 3.71
C ALA A 146 -4.50 -0.14 3.92
N THR A 147 -3.31 -0.07 4.50
CA THR A 147 -2.52 1.15 4.61
C THR A 147 -1.44 1.13 3.55
N LEU A 148 -1.39 2.18 2.75
CA LEU A 148 -0.40 2.39 1.70
C LEU A 148 0.50 3.55 2.11
N SER A 149 1.81 3.36 2.04
CA SER A 149 2.79 4.45 2.15
C SER A 149 3.21 4.88 0.75
N LEU A 150 3.21 6.18 0.51
CA LEU A 150 3.55 6.76 -0.79
C LEU A 150 4.66 7.79 -0.65
N VAL A 151 5.47 7.87 -1.71
CA VAL A 151 6.44 8.94 -1.94
C VAL A 151 6.09 9.61 -3.26
N ALA A 152 5.95 10.92 -3.26
CA ALA A 152 5.64 11.71 -4.45
C ALA A 152 6.77 12.68 -4.78
N GLN A 153 6.86 13.09 -6.04
CA GLN A 153 7.81 14.11 -6.48
C GLN A 153 7.44 15.48 -5.91
N GLY A 154 6.15 15.81 -5.96
CA GLY A 154 5.68 17.10 -5.47
C GLY A 154 4.16 17.22 -5.37
N GLU A 155 3.74 18.43 -5.01
CA GLU A 155 2.33 18.81 -4.85
C GLU A 155 2.07 20.13 -5.59
N SER A 156 0.91 20.22 -6.25
CA SER A 156 0.39 21.48 -6.80
C SER A 156 -1.01 21.75 -6.25
N THR A 157 -1.35 23.03 -6.17
CA THR A 157 -2.72 23.46 -5.87
C THR A 157 -3.42 23.81 -7.17
N ASP A 158 -4.54 23.15 -7.46
CA ASP A 158 -5.30 23.33 -8.68
C ASP A 158 -6.56 24.20 -8.45
N ILE A 159 -6.99 24.90 -9.49
CA ILE A 159 -8.21 25.71 -9.48
C ILE A 159 -9.46 24.89 -9.83
N ALA A 160 -9.29 23.72 -10.47
CA ALA A 160 -10.35 22.82 -10.90
C ALA A 160 -10.03 21.36 -10.62
N ASP A 161 -11.03 20.50 -10.68
CA ASP A 161 -10.84 19.06 -10.68
C ASP A 161 -10.09 18.66 -11.95
N ARG A 162 -9.07 17.80 -11.85
CA ARG A 162 -8.29 17.31 -13.00
C ARG A 162 -9.14 16.54 -13.98
N ASP A 163 -10.13 15.84 -13.46
CA ASP A 163 -11.15 15.14 -14.26
C ASP A 163 -12.52 15.48 -13.68
N ALA A 164 -13.39 16.05 -14.54
CA ALA A 164 -14.74 16.42 -14.15
C ALA A 164 -15.67 15.20 -13.97
N LEU A 165 -15.35 14.07 -14.62
CA LEU A 165 -16.17 12.86 -14.64
C LEU A 165 -15.30 11.60 -14.38
N PRO A 166 -14.61 11.50 -13.27
CA PRO A 166 -13.74 10.37 -13.00
C PRO A 166 -14.52 9.06 -12.90
N THR A 167 -13.97 7.98 -13.46
CA THR A 167 -14.61 6.67 -13.46
C THR A 167 -14.66 6.11 -12.03
N PRO A 168 -15.86 5.83 -11.46
CA PRO A 168 -15.98 5.31 -10.11
C PRO A 168 -15.83 3.79 -10.08
N TYR A 169 -15.18 3.26 -9.04
CA TYR A 169 -15.33 1.85 -8.66
C TYR A 169 -16.53 1.71 -7.71
N THR A 170 -17.50 0.87 -8.08
CA THR A 170 -18.60 0.54 -7.16
C THR A 170 -18.06 -0.34 -6.03
N PRO A 171 -18.11 0.09 -4.76
CA PRO A 171 -17.51 -0.63 -3.66
C PRO A 171 -18.06 -2.07 -3.50
N LEU A 172 -17.15 -3.04 -3.34
CA LEU A 172 -17.44 -4.44 -3.03
C LEU A 172 -16.48 -4.91 -1.93
N ARG A 173 -16.78 -4.52 -0.69
CA ARG A 173 -15.89 -4.75 0.44
C ARG A 173 -15.86 -6.21 0.88
N PHE A 174 -14.67 -6.65 1.31
CA PHE A 174 -14.53 -7.91 2.03
C PHE A 174 -14.91 -7.74 3.50
N GLY A 175 -15.65 -8.70 4.05
CA GLY A 175 -15.87 -8.81 5.48
C GLY A 175 -14.75 -9.61 6.15
N SER A 176 -14.41 -9.28 7.38
CA SER A 176 -13.32 -9.96 8.12
C SER A 176 -13.55 -11.46 8.27
N PHE A 177 -14.80 -11.91 8.36
CA PHE A 177 -15.16 -13.34 8.43
C PHE A 177 -14.83 -14.14 7.16
N GLN A 178 -14.52 -13.46 6.04
CA GLN A 178 -14.09 -14.07 4.78
C GLN A 178 -12.58 -14.28 4.72
N GLY A 179 -11.87 -13.91 5.80
CA GLY A 179 -10.42 -14.09 5.93
C GLY A 179 -10.02 -15.55 5.85
N THR A 180 -8.94 -15.83 5.10
CA THR A 180 -8.33 -17.15 4.99
C THR A 180 -6.83 -17.03 5.18
N ILE A 181 -6.27 -17.98 5.93
CA ILE A 181 -4.82 -18.11 6.10
C ILE A 181 -4.46 -19.57 5.88
N ARG A 182 -3.49 -19.83 5.01
CA ARG A 182 -3.05 -21.17 4.68
C ARG A 182 -1.54 -21.27 4.84
N ARG A 183 -1.09 -22.49 5.09
CA ARG A 183 0.30 -22.92 5.07
C ARG A 183 0.43 -24.10 4.14
N ASP A 184 1.32 -24.02 3.18
CA ASP A 184 1.60 -25.09 2.21
C ASP A 184 0.30 -25.66 1.57
N GLY A 185 -0.64 -24.75 1.19
CA GLY A 185 -1.93 -25.07 0.62
C GLY A 185 -3.01 -25.58 1.60
N ALA A 186 -2.66 -25.91 2.86
CA ALA A 186 -3.59 -26.34 3.88
C ALA A 186 -4.03 -25.17 4.80
N ALA A 187 -5.29 -25.16 5.24
CA ALA A 187 -5.77 -24.14 6.16
C ALA A 187 -4.96 -24.15 7.47
N LEU A 188 -4.44 -22.99 7.86
CA LEU A 188 -3.79 -22.84 9.14
C LEU A 188 -4.87 -22.59 10.21
N GLY A 189 -5.06 -23.58 11.07
CA GLY A 189 -6.08 -23.52 12.12
C GLY A 189 -5.70 -22.58 13.26
N ARG A 190 -6.75 -22.12 14.01
CA ARG A 190 -6.61 -21.35 15.26
C ARG A 190 -5.82 -20.04 15.15
N VAL A 191 -5.77 -19.44 13.96
CA VAL A 191 -5.23 -18.11 13.80
C VAL A 191 -6.15 -17.08 14.45
N VAL A 192 -5.56 -16.22 15.28
CA VAL A 192 -6.26 -15.12 15.97
C VAL A 192 -6.23 -13.86 15.14
N SER A 193 -5.06 -13.54 14.61
CA SER A 193 -4.82 -12.41 13.72
C SER A 193 -3.56 -12.65 12.88
N ALA A 194 -3.44 -11.91 11.80
CA ALA A 194 -2.22 -11.87 11.00
C ALA A 194 -2.04 -10.48 10.39
N GLU A 195 -0.84 -10.19 9.97
CA GLU A 195 -0.52 -9.00 9.21
C GLU A 195 0.51 -9.34 8.15
N ILE A 196 0.31 -8.82 6.94
CA ILE A 196 1.30 -8.88 5.87
C ILE A 196 1.70 -7.47 5.47
N ILE A 197 3.00 -7.26 5.34
CA ILE A 197 3.60 -5.99 4.92
C ILE A 197 4.50 -6.29 3.72
N TYR A 198 4.21 -5.66 2.60
CA TYR A 198 5.10 -5.66 1.44
C TYR A 198 5.66 -4.26 1.26
N ARG A 199 6.98 -4.16 1.01
CA ARG A 199 7.67 -2.90 0.78
C ARG A 199 8.54 -2.98 -0.47
N ASN A 200 8.50 -1.94 -1.29
CA ASN A 200 9.35 -1.80 -2.48
C ASN A 200 10.76 -1.30 -2.14
N GLY A 201 10.94 -0.64 -0.98
CA GLY A 201 12.20 -0.03 -0.60
C GLY A 201 12.58 1.08 -1.58
N LEU A 202 11.72 2.07 -1.70
CA LEU A 202 11.92 3.18 -2.64
C LEU A 202 13.05 4.10 -2.18
N ASP A 203 14.01 4.34 -3.07
CA ASP A 203 15.09 5.32 -2.91
C ASP A 203 14.71 6.62 -3.61
N ARG A 204 14.94 7.76 -2.95
CA ARG A 204 14.68 9.10 -3.50
C ARG A 204 15.91 9.60 -4.22
N ILE A 205 15.75 9.99 -5.48
CA ILE A 205 16.82 10.60 -6.26
C ILE A 205 16.82 12.10 -5.96
N GLU A 206 17.62 12.48 -4.99
CA GLU A 206 17.77 13.88 -4.57
C GLU A 206 18.90 14.54 -5.35
N THR A 207 18.53 15.39 -6.30
CA THR A 207 19.48 16.18 -7.13
C THR A 207 19.33 17.66 -6.83
N ILE A 208 20.32 18.47 -7.23
CA ILE A 208 20.24 19.93 -7.13
C ILE A 208 19.29 20.44 -8.20
N ARG A 209 18.09 20.85 -7.80
CA ARG A 209 17.05 21.41 -8.68
C ARG A 209 16.62 22.79 -8.21
N SER A 210 16.32 23.67 -9.14
CA SER A 210 15.85 25.03 -8.83
C SER A 210 14.43 25.08 -8.24
N ASP A 211 13.66 24.01 -8.38
CA ASP A 211 12.29 23.87 -7.85
C ASP A 211 12.24 23.19 -6.47
N GLY A 212 13.37 22.69 -5.96
CA GLY A 212 13.47 22.01 -4.67
C GLY A 212 12.80 20.63 -4.61
N LEU A 213 12.36 20.08 -5.75
CA LEU A 213 11.76 18.75 -5.85
C LEU A 213 12.81 17.65 -5.98
N ILE A 214 12.45 16.41 -5.68
CA ILE A 214 13.25 15.23 -6.01
C ILE A 214 13.15 14.94 -7.51
N ASP A 215 14.19 14.33 -8.09
CA ASP A 215 14.22 13.99 -9.51
C ASP A 215 13.36 12.78 -9.83
N GLY A 216 13.32 11.85 -8.88
CA GLY A 216 12.55 10.63 -9.02
C GLY A 216 12.58 9.76 -7.78
N VAL A 217 11.99 8.59 -7.91
CA VAL A 217 11.99 7.55 -6.90
C VAL A 217 12.22 6.21 -7.60
N GLU A 218 13.17 5.42 -7.14
CA GLU A 218 13.51 4.14 -7.74
C GLU A 218 13.33 2.99 -6.74
N PRO A 219 12.81 1.82 -7.18
CA PRO A 219 12.72 0.65 -6.33
C PRO A 219 14.11 0.05 -6.09
N THR A 220 14.38 -0.33 -4.84
CA THR A 220 15.60 -1.05 -4.44
C THR A 220 15.26 -2.50 -4.08
N VAL A 221 15.73 -2.99 -2.94
CA VAL A 221 15.45 -4.35 -2.49
C VAL A 221 14.06 -4.40 -1.83
N ALA A 222 13.16 -5.16 -2.44
CA ALA A 222 11.85 -5.40 -1.88
C ALA A 222 11.91 -6.32 -0.65
N ALA A 223 10.96 -6.13 0.26
CA ALA A 223 10.80 -6.96 1.45
C ALA A 223 9.33 -7.35 1.66
N CYS A 224 9.11 -8.58 2.09
CA CYS A 224 7.82 -9.04 2.58
C CYS A 224 7.99 -9.56 4.00
N THR A 225 7.29 -8.96 4.94
CA THR A 225 7.34 -9.30 6.35
C THR A 225 5.92 -9.34 6.92
N GLY A 226 5.79 -9.84 8.11
CA GLY A 226 4.53 -9.81 8.82
C GLY A 226 4.54 -10.70 10.05
N ASN A 227 3.35 -10.94 10.56
CA ASN A 227 3.18 -11.82 11.71
C ASN A 227 1.91 -12.64 11.61
N VAL A 228 1.90 -13.78 12.29
CA VAL A 228 0.72 -14.63 12.48
C VAL A 228 0.63 -14.96 13.95
N VAL A 229 -0.51 -14.60 14.56
CA VAL A 229 -0.81 -14.93 15.96
C VAL A 229 -1.67 -16.18 15.98
N VAL A 230 -1.15 -17.24 16.58
CA VAL A 230 -1.81 -18.56 16.61
C VAL A 230 -2.06 -18.99 18.05
N ARG A 231 -3.23 -19.54 18.30
CA ARG A 231 -3.49 -20.27 19.54
C ARG A 231 -2.97 -21.69 19.41
N ILE A 232 -1.95 -22.03 20.21
CA ILE A 232 -1.20 -23.29 20.07
C ILE A 232 -2.09 -24.50 20.32
N ASP A 233 -1.98 -25.50 19.43
CA ASP A 233 -2.57 -26.83 19.55
C ASP A 233 -1.56 -27.96 19.27
N GLY A 234 -0.30 -27.60 19.03
CA GLY A 234 0.80 -28.51 18.75
C GLY A 234 2.12 -27.76 18.56
N THR A 235 3.19 -28.49 18.29
CA THR A 235 4.57 -27.94 18.19
C THR A 235 5.00 -27.67 16.75
N THR A 236 4.25 -28.09 15.74
CA THR A 236 4.66 -28.10 14.33
C THR A 236 5.17 -26.75 13.81
N LEU A 237 4.50 -25.64 14.17
CA LEU A 237 4.96 -24.29 13.78
C LEU A 237 6.19 -23.85 14.57
N ILE A 238 6.27 -24.21 15.84
CA ILE A 238 7.43 -23.92 16.69
C ILE A 238 8.66 -24.69 16.19
N ASP A 239 8.48 -25.97 15.83
CA ASP A 239 9.55 -26.81 15.30
C ASP A 239 10.05 -26.28 13.95
N ALA A 240 9.13 -25.90 13.04
CA ALA A 240 9.46 -25.30 11.75
C ALA A 240 10.21 -23.95 11.93
N ALA A 241 9.72 -23.09 12.86
CA ALA A 241 10.38 -21.82 13.17
C ALA A 241 11.76 -22.04 13.79
N THR A 242 11.93 -23.08 14.64
CA THR A 242 13.21 -23.41 15.26
C THR A 242 14.21 -23.96 14.25
N ALA A 243 13.72 -24.74 13.29
CA ALA A 243 14.53 -25.30 12.21
C ALA A 243 14.82 -24.30 11.08
N GLY A 244 14.15 -23.15 11.05
CA GLY A 244 14.26 -22.17 9.97
C GLY A 244 13.75 -22.72 8.63
N THR A 245 12.80 -23.67 8.66
CA THR A 245 12.26 -24.31 7.44
C THR A 245 11.39 -23.34 6.68
N PRO A 246 11.69 -23.04 5.39
CA PRO A 246 10.82 -22.21 4.56
C PRO A 246 9.46 -22.90 4.34
N MET A 247 8.41 -22.09 4.18
CA MET A 247 7.06 -22.54 3.91
C MET A 247 6.31 -21.53 3.06
N GLU A 248 5.28 -21.97 2.34
CA GLU A 248 4.34 -21.03 1.71
C GLU A 248 3.30 -20.57 2.72
N LEU A 249 3.11 -19.24 2.81
CA LEU A 249 2.04 -18.65 3.59
C LEU A 249 1.10 -17.88 2.68
N GLU A 250 -0.18 -18.22 2.74
CA GLU A 250 -1.23 -17.49 2.01
C GLU A 250 -2.09 -16.70 2.98
N PHE A 251 -2.36 -15.45 2.61
CA PHE A 251 -3.19 -14.50 3.37
C PHE A 251 -4.23 -13.90 2.44
N GLY A 252 -5.48 -13.88 2.82
CA GLY A 252 -6.45 -13.22 1.96
C GLY A 252 -7.90 -13.31 2.40
N TYR A 253 -8.76 -12.95 1.47
CA TYR A 253 -10.20 -12.93 1.62
C TYR A 253 -10.85 -13.66 0.46
N VAL A 254 -11.77 -14.57 0.76
CA VAL A 254 -12.55 -15.32 -0.23
C VAL A 254 -14.03 -15.09 0.05
N ARG A 255 -14.70 -14.37 -0.83
CA ARG A 255 -16.13 -14.15 -0.76
C ARG A 255 -16.89 -15.25 -1.49
N ASP A 256 -16.47 -15.56 -2.70
CA ASP A 256 -16.99 -16.61 -3.57
C ASP A 256 -15.93 -17.01 -4.61
N ALA A 257 -16.28 -17.93 -5.52
CA ALA A 257 -15.34 -18.45 -6.52
C ALA A 257 -14.79 -17.39 -7.49
N ASN A 258 -15.55 -16.28 -7.68
CA ASN A 258 -15.24 -15.20 -8.61
C ASN A 258 -14.77 -13.91 -7.93
N THR A 259 -14.78 -13.88 -6.59
CA THR A 259 -14.46 -12.68 -5.81
C THR A 259 -13.55 -13.06 -4.65
N SER A 260 -12.26 -12.84 -4.84
CA SER A 260 -11.24 -13.16 -3.83
C SER A 260 -9.99 -12.30 -4.00
N LEU A 261 -9.25 -12.12 -2.92
CA LEU A 261 -7.91 -11.53 -2.89
C LEU A 261 -7.03 -12.42 -2.05
N ILE A 262 -5.97 -12.95 -2.61
CA ILE A 262 -5.02 -13.84 -1.93
C ILE A 262 -3.60 -13.35 -2.19
N PHE A 263 -2.83 -13.20 -1.13
CA PHE A 263 -1.39 -12.96 -1.15
C PHE A 263 -0.68 -14.25 -0.77
N SER A 264 0.19 -14.76 -1.63
CA SER A 264 1.02 -15.94 -1.37
C SER A 264 2.47 -15.50 -1.22
N VAL A 265 3.03 -15.70 -0.03
CA VAL A 265 4.45 -15.55 0.28
C VAL A 265 5.09 -16.91 0.12
N HIS A 266 5.90 -17.11 -0.95
CA HIS A 266 6.32 -18.43 -1.40
C HIS A 266 7.38 -19.08 -0.51
N GLU A 267 8.35 -18.32 -0.02
CA GLU A 267 9.44 -18.77 0.85
C GLU A 267 9.43 -17.95 2.14
N ALA A 268 8.41 -18.18 2.98
CA ALA A 268 8.33 -17.53 4.29
C ALA A 268 9.11 -18.32 5.32
N VAL A 269 10.06 -17.67 6.00
CA VAL A 269 10.79 -18.21 7.14
C VAL A 269 10.26 -17.56 8.40
N LEU A 270 9.82 -18.38 9.36
CA LEU A 270 9.35 -17.93 10.65
C LEU A 270 10.53 -17.66 11.58
N SER A 271 10.48 -16.57 12.34
CA SER A 271 11.40 -16.36 13.46
C SER A 271 11.02 -17.28 14.63
N ARG A 272 12.02 -17.70 15.41
CA ARG A 272 11.77 -18.48 16.63
C ARG A 272 10.94 -17.65 17.60
N PRO A 273 9.72 -18.10 17.97
CA PRO A 273 8.85 -17.31 18.83
C PRO A 273 9.22 -17.43 20.30
N SER A 274 8.82 -16.44 21.09
CA SER A 274 8.66 -16.60 22.53
C SER A 274 7.30 -17.26 22.82
N VAL A 275 7.26 -18.17 23.79
CA VAL A 275 6.06 -18.89 24.20
C VAL A 275 5.73 -18.54 25.66
N PRO A 276 5.17 -17.35 25.94
CA PRO A 276 4.83 -16.94 27.28
C PRO A 276 3.59 -17.69 27.79
N ILE A 277 3.59 -18.05 29.08
CA ILE A 277 2.42 -18.56 29.77
C ILE A 277 1.93 -17.47 30.71
N GLU A 278 0.89 -16.73 30.28
CA GLU A 278 0.42 -15.52 31.00
C GLU A 278 -0.86 -15.78 31.83
N GLY A 279 -1.15 -17.02 32.20
CA GLY A 279 -2.30 -17.34 33.03
C GLY A 279 -3.06 -18.59 32.56
N PRO A 280 -4.30 -18.81 33.06
CA PRO A 280 -5.06 -20.04 32.79
C PRO A 280 -5.70 -20.11 31.40
N SER A 281 -5.58 -19.05 30.60
CA SER A 281 -6.12 -18.97 29.23
C SER A 281 -5.27 -19.78 28.25
N GLY A 282 -5.82 -20.09 27.05
CA GLY A 282 -5.05 -20.78 26.03
C GLY A 282 -3.84 -19.97 25.56
N ILE A 283 -2.73 -20.64 25.39
CA ILE A 283 -1.44 -20.05 25.00
C ILE A 283 -1.54 -19.52 23.57
N GLN A 284 -1.22 -18.23 23.40
CA GLN A 284 -1.09 -17.59 22.11
C GLN A 284 0.37 -17.31 21.82
N VAL A 285 0.80 -17.54 20.56
CA VAL A 285 2.16 -17.30 20.12
C VAL A 285 2.14 -16.47 18.85
N THR A 286 2.99 -15.47 18.82
CA THR A 286 3.23 -14.65 17.64
C THR A 286 4.43 -15.18 16.88
N PHE A 287 4.22 -15.53 15.64
CA PHE A 287 5.28 -15.88 14.70
C PHE A 287 5.49 -14.71 13.75
N GLU A 288 6.63 -14.07 13.82
CA GLU A 288 7.07 -13.13 12.80
C GLU A 288 7.60 -13.92 11.61
N PHE A 289 7.37 -13.45 10.40
CA PHE A 289 7.92 -14.06 9.19
C PHE A 289 8.63 -13.05 8.31
N ARG A 290 9.57 -13.57 7.53
CA ARG A 290 10.21 -12.87 6.42
C ARG A 290 10.12 -13.73 5.18
N GLY A 291 9.57 -13.16 4.10
CA GLY A 291 9.55 -13.78 2.79
C GLY A 291 10.91 -13.69 2.10
N ALA A 292 11.22 -14.70 1.32
CA ALA A 292 12.37 -14.76 0.44
C ALA A 292 11.93 -15.09 -0.99
N LYS A 293 12.82 -14.89 -1.95
CA LYS A 293 12.59 -15.23 -3.34
C LYS A 293 12.63 -16.74 -3.52
N ASP A 294 11.52 -17.30 -3.99
CA ASP A 294 11.46 -18.70 -4.40
C ASP A 294 12.40 -18.95 -5.60
N PRO A 295 13.29 -19.94 -5.55
CA PRO A 295 14.27 -20.19 -6.61
C PRO A 295 13.64 -20.66 -7.92
N VAL A 296 12.46 -21.31 -7.88
CA VAL A 296 11.75 -21.84 -9.05
C VAL A 296 10.84 -20.79 -9.66
N LEU A 297 10.00 -20.14 -8.82
CA LEU A 297 9.06 -19.13 -9.26
C LEU A 297 9.73 -17.80 -9.58
N GLY A 298 10.95 -17.57 -9.06
CA GLY A 298 11.73 -16.35 -9.28
C GLY A 298 11.18 -15.11 -8.59
N ARG A 299 10.25 -15.25 -7.64
CA ARG A 299 9.59 -14.16 -6.93
C ARG A 299 9.30 -14.50 -5.46
N MET A 300 9.12 -13.48 -4.65
CA MET A 300 8.85 -13.61 -3.22
C MET A 300 7.36 -13.67 -2.91
N LEU A 301 6.57 -12.85 -3.63
CA LEU A 301 5.14 -12.65 -3.39
C LEU A 301 4.36 -12.73 -4.70
N THR A 302 3.19 -13.36 -4.63
CA THR A 302 2.15 -13.28 -5.67
C THR A 302 0.86 -12.81 -5.01
N ALA A 303 0.20 -11.79 -5.60
CA ALA A 303 -1.15 -11.40 -5.21
C ALA A 303 -2.12 -11.75 -6.34
N VAL A 304 -3.13 -12.56 -6.02
CA VAL A 304 -4.17 -12.97 -6.98
C VAL A 304 -5.48 -12.32 -6.58
N LEU A 305 -5.99 -11.48 -7.46
CA LEU A 305 -7.27 -10.79 -7.28
C LEU A 305 -8.26 -11.31 -8.33
N LYS A 306 -9.42 -11.79 -7.86
CA LYS A 306 -10.53 -12.18 -8.75
C LYS A 306 -11.69 -11.22 -8.58
N ASN A 307 -12.21 -10.70 -9.68
CA ASN A 307 -13.37 -9.82 -9.71
C ASN A 307 -13.93 -9.65 -11.13
N ASN A 308 -14.80 -8.66 -11.33
CA ASN A 308 -15.41 -8.34 -12.60
C ASN A 308 -14.87 -7.06 -13.27
N ILE A 309 -13.70 -6.59 -12.88
CA ILE A 309 -13.02 -5.44 -13.49
C ILE A 309 -12.04 -5.96 -14.54
N ALA A 310 -12.16 -5.53 -15.79
CA ALA A 310 -11.33 -6.03 -16.88
C ALA A 310 -9.88 -5.53 -16.82
N ALA A 311 -9.67 -4.28 -16.39
CA ALA A 311 -8.36 -3.66 -16.30
C ALA A 311 -8.35 -2.53 -15.27
N TYR A 312 -7.17 -2.21 -14.74
CA TYR A 312 -6.95 -1.14 -13.78
C TYR A 312 -6.14 -0.02 -14.41
N GLY A 313 -6.83 1.07 -14.72
CA GLY A 313 -6.23 2.24 -15.35
C GLY A 313 -5.59 1.89 -16.69
N VAL A 314 -5.69 2.75 -17.65
CA VAL A 314 -4.92 2.58 -18.88
C VAL A 314 -3.48 2.98 -18.51
N THR A 315 -2.55 2.03 -18.60
CA THR A 315 -1.15 2.41 -18.74
C THR A 315 -1.01 2.81 -20.21
N PRO A 316 -0.64 4.04 -20.48
CA PRO A 316 -0.52 4.50 -21.85
C PRO A 316 0.57 3.77 -22.59
#